data_706ca3e13ccdc9364b6c85a08b2d7a9e
#
_entry.id   706ca3e13ccdc9364b6c85a08b2d7a9e
#
_cell.length_a   1.000
_cell.length_b   1.000
_cell.length_c   1.000
_cell.angle_alpha   90.00
_cell.angle_beta   90.00
_cell.angle_gamma   90.00
#
_symmetry.space_group_name_H-M   'P 1'
#
loop_
_entity.id
_entity.type
_entity.pdbx_description
1 polymer ?
#
loop_
_entity_poly.entity_id
_entity_poly.type
_entity_poly.pdbx_seq_one_letter_code
_entity_poly.pdbx_strand_id
1 'polypeptide(L)'
;MIKFLLIAFLILLLIIGGDRGVVSLISIAGNLVTFFVMIWLMTAGINPFIVTFAGCILVNSITLLYQNGKNIKTKAAFISVAVIMALLLFIVIFFSSNMHIEGLNEIEMISEMSLYYSLITGVNMHSVSICMILIGLLGAIMDTAVSVSSGLYEVASSKKCTSKELFNSGMAIGKDILSTTVNTLYFAYIGEALMLLIYLKEYNYNFISILNSKAFLSDFTCIIFSMIGCLLIIPVTSYISSKIYLNEKESQE
;
A
#
# COMPACT_ATOMS: atom_id res chain seq x y z
N MET A 1 2.58 11.96 -27.23
CA MET A 1 3.64 11.65 -26.26
C MET A 1 3.29 10.48 -25.36
N ILE A 2 2.16 10.48 -24.64
CA ILE A 2 1.78 9.39 -23.70
C ILE A 2 1.76 8.01 -24.36
N LYS A 3 1.24 7.87 -25.60
CA LYS A 3 1.22 6.60 -26.34
C LYS A 3 2.63 6.04 -26.59
N PHE A 4 3.60 6.90 -26.93
CA PHE A 4 5.00 6.48 -27.14
C PHE A 4 5.66 6.03 -25.83
N LEU A 5 5.43 6.73 -24.73
CA LEU A 5 5.92 6.34 -23.41
C LEU A 5 5.34 4.99 -22.96
N LEU A 6 4.04 4.79 -23.18
CA LEU A 6 3.38 3.52 -22.85
C LEU A 6 3.93 2.38 -23.71
N ILE A 7 4.12 2.57 -25.01
CA ILE A 7 4.71 1.58 -25.90
C ILE A 7 6.17 1.28 -25.48
N ALA A 8 6.95 2.32 -25.20
CA ALA A 8 8.33 2.15 -24.72
C ALA A 8 8.39 1.36 -23.40
N PHE A 9 7.51 1.67 -22.45
CA PHE A 9 7.39 0.94 -21.19
C PHE A 9 7.06 -0.54 -21.44
N LEU A 10 6.07 -0.85 -22.28
CA LEU A 10 5.69 -2.22 -22.61
C LEU A 10 6.84 -3.00 -23.26
N ILE A 11 7.53 -2.36 -24.23
CA ILE A 11 8.66 -2.97 -24.92
C ILE A 11 9.81 -3.25 -23.93
N LEU A 12 10.19 -2.29 -23.10
CA LEU A 12 11.24 -2.46 -22.10
C LEU A 12 10.91 -3.57 -21.11
N LEU A 13 9.66 -3.62 -20.64
CA LEU A 13 9.21 -4.62 -19.69
C LEU A 13 9.23 -6.03 -20.29
N LEU A 14 8.92 -6.18 -21.58
CA LEU A 14 9.01 -7.46 -22.29
C LEU A 14 10.45 -7.87 -22.59
N ILE A 15 11.30 -6.92 -23.03
CA ILE A 15 12.71 -7.21 -23.36
C ILE A 15 13.52 -7.59 -22.12
N ILE A 16 13.36 -6.81 -21.02
CA ILE A 16 14.15 -7.03 -19.80
C ILE A 16 13.52 -8.13 -18.94
N GLY A 17 12.19 -8.16 -18.84
CA GLY A 17 11.46 -9.08 -17.95
C GLY A 17 11.23 -10.47 -18.53
N GLY A 18 11.29 -10.66 -19.85
CA GLY A 18 10.98 -11.93 -20.50
C GLY A 18 9.63 -12.49 -20.06
N ASP A 19 9.56 -13.78 -19.72
CA ASP A 19 8.34 -14.45 -19.25
C ASP A 19 7.78 -13.80 -17.97
N ARG A 20 8.65 -13.35 -17.06
CA ARG A 20 8.23 -12.62 -15.86
C ARG A 20 7.65 -11.25 -16.20
N GLY A 21 8.13 -10.60 -17.25
CA GLY A 21 7.57 -9.35 -17.76
C GLY A 21 6.13 -9.50 -18.23
N VAL A 22 5.81 -10.59 -18.95
CA VAL A 22 4.43 -10.91 -19.37
C VAL A 22 3.51 -11.10 -18.17
N VAL A 23 3.94 -11.89 -17.19
CA VAL A 23 3.16 -12.13 -15.96
C VAL A 23 2.95 -10.81 -15.19
N SER A 24 3.96 -9.95 -15.15
CA SER A 24 3.87 -8.62 -14.52
C SER A 24 2.85 -7.73 -15.24
N LEU A 25 2.82 -7.72 -16.58
CA LEU A 25 1.81 -6.98 -17.36
C LEU A 25 0.39 -7.46 -17.07
N ILE A 26 0.18 -8.76 -17.02
CA ILE A 26 -1.14 -9.33 -16.69
C ILE A 26 -1.54 -8.94 -15.27
N SER A 27 -0.60 -8.95 -14.32
CA SER A 27 -0.86 -8.55 -12.94
C SER A 27 -1.21 -7.06 -12.83
N ILE A 28 -0.50 -6.19 -13.55
CA ILE A 28 -0.81 -4.75 -13.61
C ILE A 28 -2.21 -4.53 -14.19
N ALA A 29 -2.54 -5.22 -15.29
CA ALA A 29 -3.88 -5.13 -15.88
C ALA A 29 -4.96 -5.65 -14.92
N GLY A 30 -4.72 -6.77 -14.23
CA GLY A 30 -5.62 -7.32 -13.21
C GLY A 30 -5.83 -6.37 -12.03
N ASN A 31 -4.77 -5.75 -11.54
CA ASN A 31 -4.85 -4.75 -10.47
C ASN A 31 -5.62 -3.51 -10.91
N LEU A 32 -5.42 -3.06 -12.16
CA LEU A 32 -6.16 -1.94 -12.72
C LEU A 32 -7.66 -2.25 -12.84
N VAL A 33 -8.01 -3.43 -13.33
CA VAL A 33 -9.41 -3.89 -13.38
C VAL A 33 -10.02 -3.97 -11.97
N THR A 34 -9.29 -4.51 -11.00
CA THR A 34 -9.74 -4.56 -9.60
C THR A 34 -10.02 -3.16 -9.07
N PHE A 35 -9.17 -2.19 -9.37
CA PHE A 35 -9.36 -0.80 -8.98
C PHE A 35 -10.63 -0.17 -9.59
N PHE A 36 -10.88 -0.38 -10.88
CA PHE A 36 -12.12 0.08 -11.53
C PHE A 36 -13.36 -0.58 -10.95
N VAL A 37 -13.30 -1.88 -10.66
CA VAL A 37 -14.40 -2.60 -10.00
C VAL A 37 -14.67 -2.04 -8.61
N MET A 38 -13.63 -1.71 -7.83
CA MET A 38 -13.78 -1.07 -6.52
C MET A 38 -14.52 0.28 -6.64
N ILE A 39 -14.11 1.14 -7.57
CA ILE A 39 -14.78 2.43 -7.80
C ILE A 39 -16.24 2.21 -8.17
N TRP A 40 -16.51 1.29 -9.09
CA TRP A 40 -17.87 0.97 -9.51
C TRP A 40 -18.75 0.45 -8.37
N LEU A 41 -18.24 -0.42 -7.52
CA LEU A 41 -18.97 -0.93 -6.35
C LEU A 41 -19.23 0.17 -5.31
N MET A 42 -18.28 1.09 -5.09
CA MET A 42 -18.47 2.24 -4.21
C MET A 42 -19.55 3.18 -4.73
N THR A 43 -19.57 3.47 -6.03
CA THR A 43 -20.60 4.30 -6.66
C THR A 43 -21.99 3.61 -6.70
N ALA A 44 -22.02 2.28 -6.67
CA ALA A 44 -23.27 1.50 -6.53
C ALA A 44 -23.84 1.52 -5.08
N GLY A 45 -23.19 2.23 -4.15
CA GLY A 45 -23.66 2.41 -2.76
C GLY A 45 -23.21 1.30 -1.80
N ILE A 46 -22.30 0.42 -2.19
CA ILE A 46 -21.73 -0.57 -1.28
C ILE A 46 -20.74 0.13 -0.33
N ASN A 47 -20.71 -0.32 0.91
CA ASN A 47 -19.87 0.27 1.95
C ASN A 47 -18.39 0.35 1.50
N PRO A 48 -17.78 1.56 1.41
CA PRO A 48 -16.42 1.76 0.91
C PRO A 48 -15.36 0.95 1.66
N PHE A 49 -15.50 0.77 2.98
CA PHE A 49 -14.54 0.00 3.78
C PHE A 49 -14.48 -1.48 3.39
N ILE A 50 -15.66 -2.09 3.15
CA ILE A 50 -15.75 -3.50 2.74
C ILE A 50 -15.16 -3.67 1.34
N VAL A 51 -15.50 -2.76 0.42
CA VAL A 51 -14.99 -2.77 -0.96
C VAL A 51 -13.48 -2.63 -0.96
N THR A 52 -12.94 -1.67 -0.19
CA THR A 52 -11.50 -1.45 -0.12
C THR A 52 -10.75 -2.63 0.48
N PHE A 53 -11.24 -3.18 1.59
CA PHE A 53 -10.61 -4.34 2.21
C PHE A 53 -10.60 -5.56 1.26
N ALA A 54 -11.73 -5.85 0.62
CA ALA A 54 -11.81 -6.92 -0.37
C ALA A 54 -10.90 -6.66 -1.58
N GLY A 55 -10.88 -5.43 -2.09
CA GLY A 55 -10.01 -5.02 -3.18
C GLY A 55 -8.53 -5.13 -2.82
N CYS A 56 -8.13 -4.70 -1.63
CA CYS A 56 -6.76 -4.87 -1.15
C CYS A 56 -6.34 -6.35 -1.05
N ILE A 57 -7.23 -7.24 -0.61
CA ILE A 57 -6.97 -8.68 -0.61
C ILE A 57 -6.82 -9.22 -2.04
N LEU A 58 -7.64 -8.77 -2.99
CA LEU A 58 -7.55 -9.18 -4.39
C LEU A 58 -6.24 -8.70 -5.02
N VAL A 59 -5.88 -7.42 -4.86
CA VAL A 59 -4.61 -6.87 -5.33
C VAL A 59 -3.42 -7.61 -4.73
N ASN A 60 -3.45 -7.86 -3.41
CA ASN A 60 -2.45 -8.64 -2.70
C ASN A 60 -2.34 -10.07 -3.28
N SER A 61 -3.47 -10.72 -3.57
CA SER A 61 -3.50 -12.06 -4.18
C SER A 61 -2.91 -12.06 -5.60
N ILE A 62 -3.30 -11.10 -6.44
CA ILE A 62 -2.78 -10.98 -7.81
C ILE A 62 -1.28 -10.71 -7.78
N THR A 63 -0.82 -9.79 -6.95
CA THR A 63 0.59 -9.39 -6.91
C THR A 63 1.46 -10.45 -6.24
N LEU A 64 1.07 -11.02 -5.10
CA LEU A 64 1.92 -11.94 -4.38
C LEU A 64 1.78 -13.39 -4.85
N LEU A 65 0.57 -13.87 -5.12
CA LEU A 65 0.37 -15.29 -5.45
C LEU A 65 0.42 -15.57 -6.95
N TYR A 66 -0.06 -14.64 -7.78
CA TYR A 66 -0.02 -14.83 -9.23
C TYR A 66 1.30 -14.35 -9.83
N GLN A 67 1.71 -13.11 -9.58
CA GLN A 67 2.93 -12.52 -10.16
C GLN A 67 4.21 -13.15 -9.61
N ASN A 68 4.31 -13.33 -8.29
CA ASN A 68 5.50 -13.91 -7.64
C ASN A 68 5.46 -15.44 -7.50
N GLY A 69 4.36 -16.06 -7.94
CA GLY A 69 4.17 -17.51 -7.87
C GLY A 69 3.72 -18.01 -6.50
N LYS A 70 3.06 -19.17 -6.48
CA LYS A 70 2.54 -19.80 -5.25
C LYS A 70 3.64 -20.54 -4.50
N ASN A 71 4.50 -19.82 -3.83
CA ASN A 71 5.58 -20.34 -3.00
C ASN A 71 5.29 -20.10 -1.52
N ILE A 72 6.01 -20.77 -0.62
CA ILE A 72 5.90 -20.59 0.82
C ILE A 72 6.18 -19.15 1.23
N LYS A 73 7.19 -18.52 0.62
CA LYS A 73 7.57 -17.13 0.83
C LYS A 73 6.39 -16.20 0.56
N THR A 74 5.75 -16.38 -0.60
CA THR A 74 4.62 -15.54 -1.03
C THR A 74 3.37 -15.79 -0.21
N LYS A 75 3.13 -17.03 0.25
CA LYS A 75 2.03 -17.34 1.18
C LYS A 75 2.23 -16.65 2.53
N ALA A 76 3.45 -16.71 3.08
CA ALA A 76 3.77 -16.04 4.35
C ALA A 76 3.61 -14.51 4.23
N ALA A 77 4.12 -13.90 3.17
CA ALA A 77 3.95 -12.48 2.89
C ALA A 77 2.46 -12.12 2.70
N PHE A 78 1.70 -12.90 1.94
CA PHE A 78 0.27 -12.69 1.71
C PHE A 78 -0.54 -12.63 3.02
N ILE A 79 -0.33 -13.61 3.89
CA ILE A 79 -1.02 -13.67 5.20
C ILE A 79 -0.61 -12.46 6.05
N SER A 80 0.67 -12.10 6.07
CA SER A 80 1.19 -10.98 6.84
C SER A 80 0.59 -9.65 6.40
N VAL A 81 0.52 -9.43 5.08
CA VAL A 81 -0.11 -8.23 4.50
C VAL A 81 -1.60 -8.18 4.83
N ALA A 82 -2.33 -9.29 4.70
CA ALA A 82 -3.76 -9.34 5.02
C ALA A 82 -4.03 -8.98 6.50
N VAL A 83 -3.22 -9.51 7.42
CA VAL A 83 -3.33 -9.21 8.86
C VAL A 83 -3.05 -7.73 9.14
N ILE A 84 -1.98 -7.18 8.57
CA ILE A 84 -1.64 -5.75 8.78
C ILE A 84 -2.65 -4.84 8.13
N MET A 85 -3.18 -5.16 6.95
CA MET A 85 -4.22 -4.36 6.31
C MET A 85 -5.51 -4.32 7.14
N ALA A 86 -5.90 -5.43 7.77
CA ALA A 86 -7.03 -5.47 8.69
C ALA A 86 -6.79 -4.59 9.93
N LEU A 87 -5.58 -4.66 10.50
CA LEU A 87 -5.20 -3.85 11.66
C LEU A 87 -5.15 -2.36 11.32
N LEU A 88 -4.55 -2.00 10.18
CA LEU A 88 -4.47 -0.61 9.73
C LEU A 88 -5.83 -0.02 9.39
N LEU A 89 -6.73 -0.81 8.79
CA LEU A 89 -8.11 -0.38 8.56
C LEU A 89 -8.77 0.05 9.87
N PHE A 90 -8.62 -0.74 10.92
CA PHE A 90 -9.16 -0.40 12.24
C PHE A 90 -8.51 0.87 12.82
N ILE A 91 -7.17 0.97 12.73
CA ILE A 91 -6.43 2.14 13.23
C ILE A 91 -6.84 3.40 12.47
N VAL A 92 -6.87 3.34 11.13
CA VAL A 92 -7.19 4.52 10.29
C VAL A 92 -8.62 4.98 10.53
N ILE A 93 -9.60 4.08 10.67
CA ILE A 93 -10.98 4.44 11.02
C ILE A 93 -11.03 5.15 12.37
N PHE A 94 -10.33 4.62 13.39
CA PHE A 94 -10.31 5.20 14.72
C PHE A 94 -9.69 6.62 14.75
N PHE A 95 -8.55 6.80 14.07
CA PHE A 95 -7.89 8.09 14.02
C PHE A 95 -8.62 9.10 13.14
N SER A 96 -9.16 8.68 12.00
CA SER A 96 -9.85 9.56 11.07
C SER A 96 -11.11 10.18 11.67
N SER A 97 -11.85 9.44 12.51
CA SER A 97 -13.02 9.97 13.22
C SER A 97 -12.67 11.11 14.17
N ASN A 98 -11.43 11.18 14.67
CA ASN A 98 -10.96 12.20 15.59
C ASN A 98 -10.24 13.38 14.90
N MET A 99 -9.70 13.19 13.70
CA MET A 99 -8.87 14.20 13.03
C MET A 99 -9.64 15.18 12.13
N HIS A 100 -10.95 15.02 11.95
CA HIS A 100 -11.77 15.88 11.09
C HIS A 100 -11.21 16.07 9.67
N ILE A 101 -10.51 15.06 9.14
CA ILE A 101 -10.00 15.01 7.77
C ILE A 101 -11.15 14.70 6.79
N GLU A 102 -12.33 15.16 7.13
CA GLU A 102 -13.57 14.81 6.45
C GLU A 102 -13.80 15.70 5.24
N GLY A 103 -14.15 15.07 4.12
CA GLY A 103 -14.66 15.76 2.95
C GLY A 103 -13.57 16.24 1.98
N LEU A 104 -14.01 17.08 1.05
CA LEU A 104 -13.18 17.70 0.04
C LEU A 104 -12.16 18.66 0.67
N ASN A 105 -10.94 18.65 0.14
CA ASN A 105 -9.91 19.60 0.56
C ASN A 105 -10.17 21.01 -0.01
N GLU A 106 -9.44 22.01 0.45
CA GLU A 106 -9.64 23.42 0.05
C GLU A 106 -9.50 23.61 -1.46
N ILE A 107 -8.63 22.82 -2.12
CA ILE A 107 -8.38 22.91 -3.56
C ILE A 107 -9.55 22.29 -4.34
N GLU A 108 -10.07 21.17 -3.86
CA GLU A 108 -11.24 20.52 -4.44
C GLU A 108 -12.51 21.35 -4.26
N MET A 109 -12.63 22.07 -3.16
CA MET A 109 -13.77 22.97 -2.91
C MET A 109 -13.77 24.20 -3.85
N ILE A 110 -12.62 24.65 -4.31
CA ILE A 110 -12.51 25.80 -5.22
C ILE A 110 -12.99 25.41 -6.63
N SER A 111 -12.93 24.13 -6.99
CA SER A 111 -13.49 23.69 -8.26
C SER A 111 -15.01 23.47 -8.08
N GLU A 112 -15.83 24.36 -8.67
CA GLU A 112 -17.31 24.24 -8.65
C GLU A 112 -17.82 22.85 -9.07
N MET A 113 -17.03 22.13 -9.85
CA MET A 113 -17.30 20.79 -10.36
C MET A 113 -17.26 19.72 -9.26
N SER A 114 -16.41 19.86 -8.23
CA SER A 114 -16.30 18.87 -7.16
C SER A 114 -17.47 18.94 -6.18
N LEU A 115 -18.00 20.13 -5.91
CA LEU A 115 -19.23 20.33 -5.14
C LEU A 115 -20.44 19.64 -5.81
N TYR A 116 -20.52 19.73 -7.13
CA TYR A 116 -21.60 19.11 -7.90
C TYR A 116 -21.54 17.57 -7.82
N TYR A 117 -20.34 17.00 -7.92
CA TYR A 117 -20.15 15.55 -7.81
C TYR A 117 -20.44 15.01 -6.39
N SER A 118 -20.08 15.72 -5.34
CA SER A 118 -20.32 15.28 -3.96
C SER A 118 -21.79 15.22 -3.60
N LEU A 119 -22.61 16.09 -4.20
CA LEU A 119 -24.06 16.13 -3.99
C LEU A 119 -24.82 15.03 -4.76
N ILE A 120 -24.27 14.58 -5.91
CA ILE A 120 -24.97 13.62 -6.79
C ILE A 120 -24.60 12.17 -6.46
N THR A 121 -23.36 11.90 -6.03
CA THR A 121 -22.90 10.50 -5.90
C THR A 121 -23.41 9.79 -4.65
N GLY A 122 -23.90 10.52 -3.62
CA GLY A 122 -24.35 9.93 -2.36
C GLY A 122 -23.30 9.12 -1.60
N VAL A 123 -22.04 9.20 -2.02
CA VAL A 123 -20.91 8.49 -1.40
C VAL A 123 -20.34 9.35 -0.27
N ASN A 124 -20.13 8.75 0.89
CA ASN A 124 -19.51 9.43 2.01
C ASN A 124 -18.00 9.67 1.73
N MET A 125 -17.63 10.94 1.45
CA MET A 125 -16.25 11.34 1.12
C MET A 125 -15.26 11.07 2.25
N HIS A 126 -15.69 11.10 3.50
CA HIS A 126 -14.87 10.68 4.64
C HIS A 126 -14.41 9.21 4.50
N SER A 127 -15.35 8.32 4.19
CA SER A 127 -15.01 6.91 3.98
C SER A 127 -14.08 6.71 2.78
N VAL A 128 -14.23 7.52 1.73
CA VAL A 128 -13.35 7.46 0.55
C VAL A 128 -11.92 7.91 0.91
N SER A 129 -11.76 8.98 1.70
CA SER A 129 -10.44 9.44 2.14
C SER A 129 -9.68 8.37 2.93
N ILE A 130 -10.37 7.65 3.83
CA ILE A 130 -9.78 6.50 4.53
C ILE A 130 -9.36 5.40 3.55
N CYS A 131 -10.20 5.11 2.57
CA CYS A 131 -9.89 4.10 1.55
C CYS A 131 -8.67 4.49 0.71
N MET A 132 -8.51 5.77 0.37
CA MET A 132 -7.33 6.28 -0.34
C MET A 132 -6.05 6.03 0.44
N ILE A 133 -6.04 6.31 1.74
CA ILE A 133 -4.90 6.03 2.63
C ILE A 133 -4.53 4.54 2.57
N LEU A 134 -5.51 3.65 2.71
CA LEU A 134 -5.28 2.20 2.71
C LEU A 134 -4.74 1.67 1.37
N ILE A 135 -5.24 2.18 0.26
CA ILE A 135 -4.77 1.79 -1.08
C ILE A 135 -3.35 2.30 -1.30
N GLY A 136 -3.06 3.53 -0.91
CA GLY A 136 -1.75 4.15 -1.08
C GLY A 136 -0.63 3.41 -0.34
N LEU A 137 -0.90 2.92 0.87
CA LEU A 137 0.10 2.21 1.67
C LEU A 137 0.29 0.73 1.29
N LEU A 138 -0.67 0.13 0.54
CA LEU A 138 -0.67 -1.29 0.24
C LEU A 138 0.60 -1.74 -0.50
N GLY A 139 1.06 -0.98 -1.48
CA GLY A 139 2.26 -1.31 -2.27
C GLY A 139 3.51 -1.43 -1.40
N ALA A 140 3.78 -0.43 -0.58
CA ALA A 140 4.94 -0.41 0.31
C ALA A 140 4.93 -1.55 1.35
N ILE A 141 3.76 -1.88 1.88
CA ILE A 141 3.58 -2.99 2.82
C ILE A 141 3.86 -4.33 2.13
N MET A 142 3.35 -4.52 0.90
CA MET A 142 3.60 -5.73 0.11
C MET A 142 5.09 -5.92 -0.18
N ASP A 143 5.77 -4.88 -0.64
CA ASP A 143 7.20 -4.93 -0.96
C ASP A 143 8.06 -5.27 0.27
N THR A 144 7.76 -4.64 1.41
CA THR A 144 8.44 -4.93 2.67
C THR A 144 8.19 -6.37 3.12
N ALA A 145 6.94 -6.84 3.05
CA ALA A 145 6.57 -8.21 3.44
C ALA A 145 7.29 -9.27 2.59
N VAL A 146 7.32 -9.08 1.26
CA VAL A 146 7.99 -10.00 0.35
C VAL A 146 9.50 -10.03 0.59
N SER A 147 10.10 -8.86 0.79
CA SER A 147 11.54 -8.74 1.02
C SER A 147 11.96 -9.43 2.33
N VAL A 148 11.24 -9.19 3.43
CA VAL A 148 11.49 -9.85 4.72
C VAL A 148 11.25 -11.36 4.63
N SER A 149 10.11 -11.77 4.06
CA SER A 149 9.76 -13.19 3.91
C SER A 149 10.78 -13.93 3.04
N SER A 150 11.21 -13.34 1.93
CA SER A 150 12.21 -13.95 1.05
C SER A 150 13.58 -14.09 1.70
N GLY A 151 14.04 -13.04 2.39
CA GLY A 151 15.30 -13.10 3.14
C GLY A 151 15.27 -14.15 4.26
N LEU A 152 14.16 -14.24 5.00
CA LEU A 152 13.98 -15.26 6.03
C LEU A 152 13.97 -16.69 5.48
N TYR A 153 13.40 -16.90 4.31
CA TYR A 153 13.41 -18.21 3.67
C TYR A 153 14.83 -18.65 3.33
N GLU A 154 15.69 -17.75 2.88
CA GLU A 154 17.10 -18.04 2.58
C GLU A 154 17.87 -18.41 3.85
N VAL A 155 17.62 -17.72 4.96
CA VAL A 155 18.19 -18.07 6.27
C VAL A 155 17.69 -19.45 6.73
N ALA A 156 16.39 -19.71 6.63
CA ALA A 156 15.79 -20.98 7.03
C ALA A 156 16.29 -22.18 6.20
N SER A 157 16.59 -21.97 4.90
CA SER A 157 17.11 -23.01 4.03
C SER A 157 18.61 -23.27 4.24
N SER A 158 19.39 -22.29 4.69
CA SER A 158 20.83 -22.42 4.86
C SER A 158 21.24 -23.06 6.18
N LYS A 159 20.43 -22.95 7.24
CA LYS A 159 20.75 -23.43 8.60
C LYS A 159 19.55 -24.08 9.27
N LYS A 160 19.79 -25.03 10.18
CA LYS A 160 18.77 -25.45 11.16
C LYS A 160 18.68 -24.35 12.22
N CYS A 161 17.62 -23.56 12.20
CA CYS A 161 17.38 -22.45 13.12
C CYS A 161 16.14 -22.74 13.97
N THR A 162 16.14 -22.23 15.19
CA THR A 162 14.95 -22.19 16.05
C THR A 162 14.01 -21.05 15.61
N SER A 163 12.74 -21.13 15.98
CA SER A 163 11.76 -20.07 15.67
C SER A 163 12.19 -18.70 16.16
N LYS A 164 12.84 -18.64 17.32
CA LYS A 164 13.35 -17.40 17.91
C LYS A 164 14.51 -16.80 17.12
N GLU A 165 15.42 -17.65 16.62
CA GLU A 165 16.53 -17.20 15.78
C GLU A 165 16.06 -16.70 14.44
N LEU A 166 15.09 -17.40 13.80
CA LEU A 166 14.45 -16.94 12.58
C LEU A 166 13.73 -15.61 12.77
N PHE A 167 12.97 -15.46 13.84
CA PHE A 167 12.30 -14.19 14.16
C PHE A 167 13.31 -13.05 14.30
N ASN A 168 14.41 -13.25 15.06
CA ASN A 168 15.44 -12.24 15.23
C ASN A 168 16.15 -11.89 13.91
N SER A 169 16.40 -12.89 13.05
CA SER A 169 16.95 -12.67 11.72
C SER A 169 16.00 -11.86 10.84
N GLY A 170 14.68 -12.13 10.90
CA GLY A 170 13.67 -11.36 10.20
C GLY A 170 13.61 -9.90 10.66
N MET A 171 13.72 -9.68 11.96
CA MET A 171 13.79 -8.32 12.53
C MET A 171 15.05 -7.58 12.09
N ALA A 172 16.19 -8.26 11.95
CA ALA A 172 17.42 -7.65 11.45
C ALA A 172 17.29 -7.27 9.97
N ILE A 173 16.87 -8.22 9.11
CA ILE A 173 16.60 -7.98 7.68
C ILE A 173 15.59 -6.84 7.51
N GLY A 174 14.51 -6.85 8.30
CA GLY A 174 13.48 -5.83 8.22
C GLY A 174 14.00 -4.43 8.57
N LYS A 175 14.89 -4.30 9.54
CA LYS A 175 15.52 -3.00 9.89
C LYS A 175 16.37 -2.44 8.75
N ASP A 176 17.11 -3.29 8.04
CA ASP A 176 17.93 -2.86 6.90
C ASP A 176 17.07 -2.38 5.75
N ILE A 177 15.97 -3.09 5.45
CA ILE A 177 15.01 -2.72 4.40
C ILE A 177 14.23 -1.46 4.78
N LEU A 178 13.87 -1.30 6.05
CA LEU A 178 13.03 -0.20 6.52
C LEU A 178 13.60 1.16 6.17
N SER A 179 14.91 1.35 6.35
CA SER A 179 15.57 2.64 6.09
C SER A 179 15.39 3.10 4.64
N THR A 180 15.57 2.19 3.69
CA THR A 180 15.41 2.49 2.26
C THR A 180 13.96 2.69 1.89
N THR A 181 13.06 1.85 2.38
CA THR A 181 11.62 1.92 2.09
C THR A 181 11.00 3.21 2.63
N VAL A 182 11.29 3.58 3.87
CA VAL A 182 10.78 4.82 4.47
C VAL A 182 11.29 6.05 3.73
N ASN A 183 12.57 6.08 3.36
CA ASN A 183 13.12 7.19 2.57
C ASN A 183 12.47 7.29 1.18
N THR A 184 12.24 6.15 0.51
CA THR A 184 11.58 6.13 -0.80
C THR A 184 10.14 6.67 -0.71
N LEU A 185 9.38 6.24 0.30
CA LEU A 185 8.04 6.76 0.55
C LEU A 185 8.05 8.26 0.86
N TYR A 186 8.96 8.69 1.72
CA TYR A 186 9.11 10.10 2.06
C TYR A 186 9.36 10.97 0.83
N PHE A 187 10.31 10.60 -0.02
CA PHE A 187 10.59 11.37 -1.25
C PHE A 187 9.46 11.30 -2.27
N ALA A 188 8.78 10.16 -2.41
CA ALA A 188 7.63 10.03 -3.31
C ALA A 188 6.51 11.01 -2.89
N TYR A 189 6.14 11.01 -1.62
CA TYR A 189 5.09 11.88 -1.11
C TYR A 189 5.48 13.36 -1.08
N ILE A 190 6.74 13.70 -0.75
CA ILE A 190 7.21 15.09 -0.87
C ILE A 190 7.15 15.55 -2.33
N GLY A 191 7.55 14.68 -3.28
CA GLY A 191 7.45 15.00 -4.69
C GLY A 191 6.02 15.30 -5.12
N GLU A 192 5.05 14.55 -4.61
CA GLU A 192 3.62 14.77 -4.85
C GLU A 192 3.13 16.07 -4.17
N ALA A 193 3.54 16.30 -2.94
CA ALA A 193 3.16 17.49 -2.17
C ALA A 193 3.78 18.81 -2.67
N LEU A 194 4.86 18.77 -3.48
CA LEU A 194 5.51 20.00 -3.98
C LEU A 194 4.54 20.90 -4.75
N MET A 195 3.72 20.33 -5.61
CA MET A 195 2.73 21.09 -6.39
C MET A 195 1.69 21.75 -5.48
N LEU A 196 1.22 21.03 -4.47
CA LEU A 196 0.31 21.52 -3.45
C LEU A 196 0.92 22.68 -2.65
N LEU A 197 2.16 22.55 -2.21
CA LEU A 197 2.85 23.59 -1.44
C LEU A 197 3.05 24.88 -2.25
N ILE A 198 3.42 24.75 -3.54
CA ILE A 198 3.56 25.89 -4.45
C ILE A 198 2.20 26.58 -4.63
N TYR A 199 1.15 25.79 -4.85
CA TYR A 199 -0.20 26.29 -5.03
C TYR A 199 -0.70 27.07 -3.81
N LEU A 200 -0.57 26.49 -2.60
CA LEU A 200 -0.96 27.16 -1.36
C LEU A 200 -0.17 28.44 -1.11
N LYS A 201 1.11 28.48 -1.47
CA LYS A 201 1.93 29.68 -1.38
C LYS A 201 1.45 30.78 -2.34
N GLU A 202 1.08 30.42 -3.56
CA GLU A 202 0.56 31.38 -4.55
C GLU A 202 -0.75 32.03 -4.08
N TYR A 203 -1.58 31.30 -3.35
CA TYR A 203 -2.78 31.81 -2.70
C TYR A 203 -2.53 32.56 -1.38
N ASN A 204 -1.27 32.97 -1.11
CA ASN A 204 -0.86 33.72 0.09
C ASN A 204 -1.15 33.01 1.42
N TYR A 205 -1.16 31.67 1.45
CA TYR A 205 -1.22 30.93 2.70
C TYR A 205 0.08 31.12 3.50
N ASN A 206 -0.06 31.56 4.75
CA ASN A 206 1.05 31.59 5.69
C ASN A 206 1.47 30.15 6.06
N PHE A 207 2.70 29.96 6.51
CA PHE A 207 3.23 28.64 6.89
C PHE A 207 2.31 27.91 7.89
N ILE A 208 1.76 28.61 8.89
CA ILE A 208 0.82 28.03 9.85
C ILE A 208 -0.48 27.60 9.15
N SER A 209 -0.97 28.39 8.22
CA SER A 209 -2.19 28.07 7.45
C SER A 209 -1.96 26.87 6.52
N ILE A 210 -0.76 26.73 5.96
CA ILE A 210 -0.37 25.54 5.16
C ILE A 210 -0.41 24.28 6.01
N LEU A 211 0.22 24.30 7.20
CA LEU A 211 0.22 23.15 8.12
C LEU A 211 -1.17 22.76 8.61
N ASN A 212 -2.11 23.71 8.67
CA ASN A 212 -3.50 23.48 9.08
C ASN A 212 -4.46 23.29 7.90
N SER A 213 -3.98 23.31 6.66
CA SER A 213 -4.83 23.05 5.51
C SER A 213 -5.23 21.58 5.44
N LYS A 214 -6.47 21.28 5.07
CA LYS A 214 -6.97 19.90 4.93
C LYS A 214 -6.19 19.14 3.87
N ALA A 215 -5.82 19.78 2.76
CA ALA A 215 -5.04 19.18 1.70
C ALA A 215 -3.69 18.67 2.22
N PHE A 216 -2.92 19.53 2.88
CA PHE A 216 -1.63 19.15 3.45
C PHE A 216 -1.78 18.09 4.55
N LEU A 217 -2.78 18.23 5.42
CA LEU A 217 -3.01 17.29 6.53
C LEU A 217 -3.40 15.89 6.02
N SER A 218 -4.20 15.81 4.94
CA SER A 218 -4.57 14.55 4.29
C SER A 218 -3.34 13.81 3.77
N ASP A 219 -2.50 14.49 2.97
CA ASP A 219 -1.29 13.91 2.40
C ASP A 219 -0.30 13.50 3.49
N PHE A 220 -0.10 14.37 4.49
CA PHE A 220 0.78 14.09 5.62
C PHE A 220 0.31 12.89 6.44
N THR A 221 -0.99 12.73 6.62
CA THR A 221 -1.59 11.58 7.29
C THR A 221 -1.34 10.30 6.51
N CYS A 222 -1.48 10.34 5.18
CA CYS A 222 -1.16 9.21 4.31
C CYS A 222 0.31 8.76 4.45
N ILE A 223 1.24 9.72 4.51
CA ILE A 223 2.67 9.45 4.73
C ILE A 223 2.89 8.74 6.06
N ILE A 224 2.35 9.29 7.16
CA ILE A 224 2.53 8.73 8.51
C ILE A 224 1.97 7.31 8.59
N PHE A 225 0.75 7.07 8.10
CA PHE A 225 0.17 5.72 8.12
C PHE A 225 0.94 4.73 7.25
N SER A 226 1.48 5.17 6.11
CA SER A 226 2.33 4.33 5.27
C SER A 226 3.62 3.93 5.99
N MET A 227 4.27 4.86 6.68
CA MET A 227 5.45 4.57 7.49
C MET A 227 5.16 3.64 8.67
N ILE A 228 4.05 3.89 9.39
CA ILE A 228 3.58 3.00 10.47
C ILE A 228 3.29 1.60 9.93
N GLY A 229 2.65 1.48 8.78
CA GLY A 229 2.39 0.21 8.11
C GLY A 229 3.67 -0.56 7.81
N CYS A 230 4.69 0.11 7.25
CA CYS A 230 6.00 -0.48 6.98
C CYS A 230 6.77 -0.87 8.26
N LEU A 231 6.57 -0.17 9.36
CA LEU A 231 7.14 -0.55 10.67
C LEU A 231 6.46 -1.81 11.23
N LEU A 232 5.13 -1.85 11.18
CA LEU A 232 4.34 -2.93 11.76
C LEU A 232 4.41 -4.23 10.96
N ILE A 233 4.59 -4.17 9.64
CA ILE A 233 4.65 -5.37 8.80
C ILE A 233 5.88 -6.22 9.12
N ILE A 234 7.01 -5.63 9.53
CA ILE A 234 8.26 -6.33 9.80
C ILE A 234 8.10 -7.39 10.90
N PRO A 235 7.68 -7.04 12.14
CA PRO A 235 7.50 -8.04 13.19
C PRO A 235 6.42 -9.08 12.85
N VAL A 236 5.35 -8.67 12.17
CA VAL A 236 4.28 -9.60 11.79
C VAL A 236 4.76 -10.59 10.73
N THR A 237 5.45 -10.12 9.69
CA THR A 237 6.01 -11.01 8.66
C THR A 237 7.09 -11.91 9.24
N SER A 238 7.97 -11.39 10.10
CA SER A 238 9.01 -12.19 10.76
C SER A 238 8.41 -13.30 11.61
N TYR A 239 7.33 -13.02 12.33
CA TYR A 239 6.63 -14.01 13.17
C TYR A 239 5.90 -15.07 12.33
N ILE A 240 5.12 -14.65 11.33
CA ILE A 240 4.33 -15.55 10.50
C ILE A 240 5.25 -16.43 9.65
N SER A 241 6.28 -15.85 9.03
CA SER A 241 7.25 -16.58 8.21
C SER A 241 8.05 -17.59 9.04
N SER A 242 8.48 -17.23 10.25
CA SER A 242 9.22 -18.16 11.12
C SER A 242 8.40 -19.38 11.48
N LYS A 243 7.10 -19.23 11.74
CA LYS A 243 6.20 -20.36 12.02
C LYS A 243 5.93 -21.23 10.79
N ILE A 244 5.65 -20.61 9.66
CA ILE A 244 5.32 -21.34 8.42
C ILE A 244 6.52 -22.15 7.93
N TYR A 245 7.72 -21.59 7.98
CA TYR A 245 8.93 -22.25 7.47
C TYR A 245 9.38 -23.43 8.35
N LEU A 246 9.18 -23.37 9.65
CA LEU A 246 9.47 -24.50 10.54
C LEU A 246 8.47 -25.64 10.40
N ASN A 247 7.18 -25.33 10.36
CA ASN A 247 6.14 -26.35 10.19
C ASN A 247 6.31 -27.13 8.86
N GLU A 248 6.80 -26.48 7.81
CA GLU A 248 7.04 -27.16 6.54
C GLU A 248 8.30 -28.01 6.56
N LYS A 249 9.33 -27.58 7.28
CA LYS A 249 10.55 -28.36 7.46
C LYS A 249 10.29 -29.64 8.27
N GLU A 250 9.45 -29.56 9.29
CA GLU A 250 8.98 -30.72 10.08
C GLU A 250 8.09 -31.67 9.26
N SER A 251 7.39 -31.17 8.25
CA SER A 251 6.55 -32.01 7.38
C SER A 251 7.32 -32.71 6.27
N GLN A 252 8.56 -32.34 6.04
CA GLN A 252 9.47 -32.93 5.02
C GLN A 252 10.52 -33.89 5.63
N GLU A 253 10.72 -33.86 6.96
CA GLU A 253 11.47 -34.86 7.74
C GLU A 253 10.56 -36.04 8.16
#